data_5ad0da2b8e6da2c0756be8b3595d43c0
#
_entry.id   5ad0da2b8e6da2c0756be8b3595d43c0
#
_cell.length_a   1.000
_cell.length_b   1.000
_cell.length_c   1.000
_cell.angle_alpha   90.00
_cell.angle_beta   90.00
_cell.angle_gamma   90.00
#
_symmetry.space_group_name_H-M   'P 1'
#
loop_
_entity.id
_entity.type
_entity.pdbx_description
1 polymer ?
#
loop_
_entity_poly.entity_id
_entity_poly.type
_entity_poly.pdbx_seq_one_letter_code
_entity_poly.pdbx_strand_id
1 'polypeptide(L)'
;MLKTKLLNRKTTLPMICAAFIGLSQLSASADADLISQKNRTYAPGAITIKQGNTVKIINDDIFLHHAFVDSLNMKFDSGSQKKGTIVEIAFKERGIYDVLCAIHPKMKLEVTVE
;
A
#
# COMPACT_ATOMS: atom_id res chain seq x y z
N MET A 1 -8.39 42.65 73.35
CA MET A 1 -7.78 42.80 72.02
C MET A 1 -7.71 41.43 71.35
N LEU A 2 -8.59 41.22 70.39
CA LEU A 2 -8.65 40.01 69.64
C LEU A 2 -7.68 40.12 68.44
N LYS A 3 -6.63 39.34 68.45
CA LYS A 3 -5.77 39.18 67.28
C LYS A 3 -6.36 38.13 66.36
N THR A 4 -6.99 38.59 65.28
CA THR A 4 -7.39 37.69 64.21
C THR A 4 -6.20 37.21 63.45
N LYS A 5 -5.90 35.91 63.64
CA LYS A 5 -4.89 35.20 62.84
C LYS A 5 -5.45 34.95 61.44
N LEU A 6 -4.95 35.69 60.48
CA LEU A 6 -5.19 35.38 59.05
C LEU A 6 -4.53 34.05 58.72
N LEU A 7 -5.37 33.03 58.54
CA LEU A 7 -4.93 31.74 57.97
C LEU A 7 -4.69 31.93 56.47
N ASN A 8 -3.45 32.03 56.12
CA ASN A 8 -3.01 32.05 54.74
C ASN A 8 -3.16 30.63 54.16
N ARG A 9 -4.33 30.30 53.62
CA ARG A 9 -4.51 29.07 52.89
C ARG A 9 -3.81 29.22 51.53
N LYS A 10 -2.60 28.69 51.48
CA LYS A 10 -1.97 28.43 50.17
C LYS A 10 -2.76 27.31 49.53
N THR A 11 -3.69 27.65 48.69
CA THR A 11 -4.29 26.68 47.77
C THR A 11 -3.26 26.33 46.73
N THR A 12 -2.59 25.22 46.92
CA THR A 12 -1.81 24.61 45.86
C THR A 12 -2.78 24.00 44.86
N LEU A 13 -2.93 24.64 43.72
CA LEU A 13 -3.59 24.03 42.59
C LEU A 13 -2.75 22.81 42.17
N PRO A 14 -3.36 21.61 42.02
CA PRO A 14 -2.66 20.50 41.41
C PRO A 14 -2.46 20.84 39.93
N MET A 15 -1.19 20.89 39.55
CA MET A 15 -0.81 20.98 38.14
C MET A 15 -1.22 19.67 37.48
N ILE A 16 -2.33 19.71 36.73
CA ILE A 16 -2.74 18.57 35.90
C ILE A 16 -1.81 18.59 34.71
N CYS A 17 -0.76 17.75 34.77
CA CYS A 17 -0.01 17.40 33.59
C CYS A 17 -0.92 16.59 32.67
N ALA A 18 -1.56 17.25 31.70
CA ALA A 18 -2.15 16.57 30.59
C ALA A 18 -1.01 15.95 29.78
N ALA A 19 -0.77 14.66 30.01
CA ALA A 19 0.10 13.90 29.14
C ALA A 19 -0.63 13.81 27.80
N PHE A 20 -0.25 14.63 26.84
CA PHE A 20 -0.58 14.42 25.45
C PHE A 20 0.16 13.15 25.02
N ILE A 21 -0.54 12.01 25.11
CA ILE A 21 -0.11 10.81 24.43
C ILE A 21 -0.35 11.12 22.96
N GLY A 22 0.72 11.58 22.29
CA GLY A 22 0.73 11.66 20.85
C GLY A 22 0.46 10.27 20.31
N LEU A 23 -0.74 10.06 19.76
CA LEU A 23 -1.01 8.89 18.93
C LEU A 23 -0.10 9.04 17.72
N SER A 24 1.07 8.41 17.77
CA SER A 24 1.88 8.18 16.59
C SER A 24 1.02 7.32 15.68
N GLN A 25 0.35 7.94 14.71
CA GLN A 25 -0.20 7.17 13.62
C GLN A 25 0.99 6.55 12.90
N LEU A 26 1.23 5.27 13.17
CA LEU A 26 2.02 4.47 12.26
C LEU A 26 1.26 4.48 10.94
N SER A 27 1.72 5.32 10.01
CA SER A 27 1.39 5.15 8.61
C SER A 27 1.94 3.79 8.25
N ALA A 28 1.09 2.76 8.24
CA ALA A 28 1.44 1.52 7.62
C ALA A 28 1.78 1.88 6.17
N SER A 29 3.08 1.85 5.81
CA SER A 29 3.47 1.85 4.42
C SER A 29 2.72 0.70 3.79
N ALA A 30 1.87 0.99 2.79
CA ALA A 30 1.15 -0.04 2.07
C ALA A 30 2.21 -1.02 1.54
N ASP A 31 2.24 -2.23 2.10
CA ASP A 31 3.11 -3.29 1.61
C ASP A 31 2.71 -3.54 0.16
N ALA A 32 3.67 -3.34 -0.76
CA ALA A 32 3.43 -3.64 -2.15
C ALA A 32 3.30 -5.15 -2.30
N ASP A 33 2.16 -5.62 -2.80
CA ASP A 33 1.97 -7.02 -3.11
C ASP A 33 2.96 -7.45 -4.18
N LEU A 34 3.64 -8.56 -3.94
CA LEU A 34 4.61 -9.13 -4.86
C LEU A 34 3.98 -10.28 -5.64
N ILE A 35 3.95 -10.13 -6.95
CA ILE A 35 3.46 -11.12 -7.90
C ILE A 35 4.63 -11.72 -8.66
N SER A 36 4.67 -13.03 -8.78
CA SER A 36 5.67 -13.74 -9.58
C SER A 36 5.12 -14.12 -10.95
N GLN A 37 5.93 -13.91 -11.98
CA GLN A 37 5.72 -14.48 -13.31
C GLN A 37 6.59 -15.72 -13.43
N LYS A 38 5.97 -16.89 -13.40
CA LYS A 38 6.67 -18.17 -13.53
C LYS A 38 5.81 -19.19 -14.26
N ASN A 39 6.45 -20.02 -15.05
CA ASN A 39 5.77 -21.02 -15.88
C ASN A 39 4.66 -20.41 -16.75
N ARG A 40 4.88 -19.20 -17.28
CA ARG A 40 3.94 -18.45 -18.10
C ARG A 40 2.61 -18.21 -17.38
N THR A 41 2.67 -17.97 -16.08
CA THR A 41 1.52 -17.60 -15.26
C THR A 41 1.87 -16.48 -14.29
N TYR A 42 0.87 -15.73 -13.83
CA TYR A 42 0.98 -14.87 -12.65
C TYR A 42 0.64 -15.69 -11.41
N ALA A 43 1.45 -15.56 -10.37
CA ALA A 43 1.22 -16.23 -9.09
C ALA A 43 1.36 -15.25 -7.93
N PRO A 44 0.30 -15.02 -7.17
CA PRO A 44 -1.08 -15.50 -7.36
C PRO A 44 -1.73 -14.92 -8.62
N GLY A 45 -2.81 -15.55 -9.09
CA GLY A 45 -3.56 -15.12 -10.28
C GLY A 45 -4.64 -14.07 -10.02
N ALA A 46 -4.91 -13.76 -8.76
CA ALA A 46 -5.85 -12.73 -8.35
C ALA A 46 -5.44 -12.15 -7.00
N ILE A 47 -5.59 -10.84 -6.85
CA ILE A 47 -5.32 -10.11 -5.60
C ILE A 47 -6.34 -9.02 -5.37
N THR A 48 -6.51 -8.63 -4.12
CA THR A 48 -7.29 -7.46 -3.72
C THR A 48 -6.36 -6.48 -3.01
N ILE A 49 -6.36 -5.24 -3.44
CA ILE A 49 -5.55 -4.17 -2.88
C ILE A 49 -6.40 -2.95 -2.56
N LYS A 50 -5.86 -2.05 -1.77
CA LYS A 50 -6.49 -0.74 -1.50
C LYS A 50 -6.11 0.26 -2.59
N GLN A 51 -7.02 1.19 -2.85
CA GLN A 51 -6.79 2.30 -3.77
C GLN A 51 -5.49 3.04 -3.44
N GLY A 52 -4.68 3.30 -4.44
CA GLY A 52 -3.39 3.96 -4.32
C GLY A 52 -2.21 3.02 -4.03
N ASN A 53 -2.46 1.74 -3.78
CA ASN A 53 -1.39 0.77 -3.57
C ASN A 53 -0.68 0.40 -4.87
N THR A 54 0.54 -0.06 -4.71
CA THR A 54 1.40 -0.51 -5.80
C THR A 54 1.54 -2.02 -5.79
N VAL A 55 1.49 -2.64 -6.96
CA VAL A 55 1.78 -4.06 -7.16
C VAL A 55 3.14 -4.18 -7.81
N LYS A 56 4.01 -5.03 -7.26
CA LYS A 56 5.31 -5.39 -7.84
C LYS A 56 5.19 -6.71 -8.55
N ILE A 57 5.70 -6.77 -9.77
CA ILE A 57 5.71 -7.99 -10.57
C ILE A 57 7.15 -8.34 -10.93
N ILE A 58 7.60 -9.50 -10.47
CA ILE A 58 8.94 -10.02 -10.77
C ILE A 58 8.87 -11.11 -11.83
N ASN A 59 9.75 -11.04 -12.80
CA ASN A 59 9.92 -12.14 -13.75
C ASN A 59 10.88 -13.21 -13.16
N ASP A 60 10.31 -14.26 -12.61
CA ASP A 60 11.02 -15.46 -12.12
C ASP A 60 11.13 -16.56 -13.17
N ASP A 61 10.75 -16.25 -14.42
CA ASP A 61 10.73 -17.20 -15.51
C ASP A 61 11.99 -17.14 -16.35
N ILE A 62 12.22 -18.20 -17.10
CA ILE A 62 13.24 -18.24 -18.17
C ILE A 62 12.79 -17.50 -19.42
N PHE A 63 11.48 -17.25 -19.56
CA PHE A 63 10.88 -16.56 -20.69
C PHE A 63 10.82 -15.04 -20.44
N LEU A 64 10.84 -14.28 -21.55
CA LEU A 64 10.49 -12.87 -21.50
C LEU A 64 9.00 -12.73 -21.21
N HIS A 65 8.66 -11.72 -20.46
CA HIS A 65 7.28 -11.29 -20.24
C HIS A 65 7.11 -9.80 -20.61
N HIS A 66 5.86 -9.36 -20.72
CA HIS A 66 5.53 -7.98 -21.04
C HIS A 66 4.18 -7.67 -20.42
N ALA A 67 4.19 -7.20 -19.20
CA ALA A 67 2.97 -6.88 -18.47
C ALA A 67 2.33 -5.60 -19.00
N PHE A 68 1.03 -5.63 -19.19
CA PHE A 68 0.27 -4.43 -19.56
C PHE A 68 -1.13 -4.45 -18.98
N VAL A 69 -1.69 -3.26 -18.81
CA VAL A 69 -3.09 -3.03 -18.44
C VAL A 69 -3.68 -2.11 -19.51
N ASP A 70 -4.81 -2.50 -20.04
CA ASP A 70 -5.57 -1.70 -21.00
C ASP A 70 -7.04 -1.62 -20.56
N SER A 71 -7.35 -0.60 -19.75
CA SER A 71 -8.70 -0.31 -19.30
C SER A 71 -9.06 1.14 -19.57
N LEU A 72 -10.33 1.48 -19.38
CA LEU A 72 -10.80 2.87 -19.56
C LEU A 72 -10.10 3.84 -18.60
N ASN A 73 -9.86 3.39 -17.37
CA ASN A 73 -9.34 4.24 -16.30
C ASN A 73 -7.83 4.11 -16.11
N MET A 74 -7.18 3.17 -16.80
CA MET A 74 -5.78 2.89 -16.58
C MET A 74 -5.12 2.28 -17.80
N LYS A 75 -3.99 2.84 -18.16
CA LYS A 75 -3.08 2.31 -19.19
C LYS A 75 -1.71 2.10 -18.55
N PHE A 76 -1.16 0.92 -18.72
CA PHE A 76 0.17 0.58 -18.27
C PHE A 76 0.83 -0.38 -19.25
N ASP A 77 2.12 -0.19 -19.47
CA ASP A 77 2.93 -1.05 -20.32
C ASP A 77 4.35 -1.14 -19.73
N SER A 78 4.76 -2.36 -19.37
CA SER A 78 6.08 -2.57 -18.77
C SER A 78 7.22 -2.55 -19.80
N GLY A 79 6.89 -2.71 -21.06
CA GLY A 79 7.89 -3.14 -22.03
C GLY A 79 8.36 -4.58 -21.75
N SER A 80 9.43 -4.98 -22.40
CA SER A 80 10.00 -6.30 -22.26
C SER A 80 10.63 -6.53 -20.87
N GLN A 81 10.21 -7.56 -20.18
CA GLN A 81 10.73 -7.96 -18.88
C GLN A 81 11.62 -9.19 -19.00
N LYS A 82 12.93 -9.00 -18.81
CA LYS A 82 13.88 -10.10 -18.68
C LYS A 82 13.79 -10.76 -17.32
N LYS A 83 14.28 -11.98 -17.21
CA LYS A 83 14.39 -12.69 -15.94
C LYS A 83 15.03 -11.82 -14.86
N GLY A 84 14.41 -11.79 -13.67
CA GLY A 84 14.86 -11.01 -12.53
C GLY A 84 14.41 -9.55 -12.54
N THR A 85 13.79 -9.06 -13.61
CA THR A 85 13.26 -7.69 -13.70
C THR A 85 12.02 -7.56 -12.83
N ILE A 86 11.94 -6.48 -12.06
CA ILE A 86 10.76 -6.10 -11.29
C ILE A 86 10.15 -4.85 -11.92
N VAL A 87 8.85 -4.89 -12.15
CA VAL A 87 8.06 -3.71 -12.53
C VAL A 87 7.07 -3.37 -11.43
N GLU A 88 6.76 -2.09 -11.29
CA GLU A 88 5.81 -1.57 -10.31
C GLU A 88 4.63 -0.94 -11.02
N ILE A 89 3.42 -1.31 -10.60
CA ILE A 89 2.17 -0.79 -11.14
C ILE A 89 1.39 -0.12 -10.02
N ALA A 90 1.16 1.19 -10.09
CA ALA A 90 0.34 1.92 -9.15
C ALA A 90 -1.12 1.92 -9.60
N PHE A 91 -2.04 1.51 -8.72
CA PHE A 91 -3.48 1.49 -8.99
C PHE A 91 -4.17 2.64 -8.25
N LYS A 92 -4.47 3.71 -8.97
CA LYS A 92 -4.98 4.96 -8.38
C LYS A 92 -6.50 4.99 -8.27
N GLU A 93 -7.21 4.23 -9.09
CA GLU A 93 -8.65 4.23 -9.16
C GLU A 93 -9.22 2.88 -8.72
N ARG A 94 -10.35 2.90 -8.02
CA ARG A 94 -11.09 1.70 -7.66
C ARG A 94 -11.60 0.99 -8.91
N GLY A 95 -11.67 -0.32 -8.86
CA GLY A 95 -12.17 -1.14 -9.96
C GLY A 95 -11.55 -2.52 -10.00
N ILE A 96 -11.83 -3.25 -11.05
CA ILE A 96 -11.25 -4.56 -11.35
C ILE A 96 -10.44 -4.42 -12.63
N TYR A 97 -9.17 -4.80 -12.55
CA TYR A 97 -8.23 -4.67 -13.64
C TYR A 97 -7.61 -6.01 -14.00
N ASP A 98 -7.45 -6.28 -15.28
CA ASP A 98 -6.67 -7.41 -15.76
C ASP A 98 -5.27 -6.95 -16.15
N VAL A 99 -4.26 -7.54 -15.52
CA VAL A 99 -2.87 -7.42 -15.95
C VAL A 99 -2.59 -8.59 -16.88
N LEU A 100 -2.29 -8.30 -18.12
CA LEU A 100 -2.07 -9.26 -19.17
C LEU A 100 -0.58 -9.34 -19.54
N CYS A 101 -0.22 -10.27 -20.40
CA CYS A 101 1.12 -10.36 -20.99
C CYS A 101 1.02 -10.32 -22.52
N ALA A 102 1.75 -9.40 -23.15
CA ALA A 102 1.72 -9.25 -24.59
C ALA A 102 2.35 -10.44 -25.36
N ILE A 103 3.18 -11.23 -24.67
CA ILE A 103 3.89 -12.39 -25.26
C ILE A 103 3.10 -13.67 -25.07
N HIS A 104 2.43 -13.82 -23.91
CA HIS A 104 1.71 -15.02 -23.51
C HIS A 104 0.23 -14.67 -23.25
N PRO A 105 -0.66 -14.77 -24.27
CA PRO A 105 -2.03 -14.26 -24.16
C PRO A 105 -2.90 -14.91 -23.07
N LYS A 106 -2.52 -16.09 -22.58
CA LYS A 106 -3.26 -16.77 -21.49
C LYS A 106 -2.90 -16.27 -20.11
N MET A 107 -1.82 -15.50 -19.97
CA MET A 107 -1.41 -14.94 -18.68
C MET A 107 -2.35 -13.81 -18.28
N LYS A 108 -2.97 -13.95 -17.11
CA LYS A 108 -3.83 -12.93 -16.52
C LYS A 108 -3.66 -12.88 -15.00
N LEU A 109 -3.52 -11.67 -14.48
CA LEU A 109 -3.63 -11.34 -13.08
C LEU A 109 -4.83 -10.43 -12.90
N GLU A 110 -5.81 -10.83 -12.11
CA GLU A 110 -6.93 -9.97 -11.75
C GLU A 110 -6.59 -9.17 -10.49
N VAL A 111 -6.67 -7.86 -10.58
CA VAL A 111 -6.43 -6.93 -9.46
C VAL A 111 -7.74 -6.23 -9.13
N THR A 112 -8.28 -6.51 -7.95
CA THR A 112 -9.42 -5.78 -7.40
C THR A 112 -8.90 -4.65 -6.53
N VAL A 113 -9.29 -3.41 -6.84
CA VAL A 113 -8.90 -2.20 -6.12
C VAL A 113 -10.11 -1.66 -5.36
N GLU A 114 -10.02 -1.65 -4.05
CA GLU A 114 -11.10 -1.21 -3.13
C GLU A 114 -10.89 0.21 -2.59
#